data_d04874d9f645c0c482a544a72cfc01c3
#
_entry.id   d04874d9f645c0c482a544a72cfc01c3
#
_cell.length_a   1.000
_cell.length_b   1.000
_cell.length_c   1.000
_cell.angle_alpha   90.00
_cell.angle_beta   90.00
_cell.angle_gamma   90.00
#
_symmetry.space_group_name_H-M   'P 1'
#
loop_
_entity.id
_entity.type
_entity.pdbx_description
1 polymer ?
#
loop_
_entity_poly.entity_id
_entity_poly.type
_entity_poly.pdbx_seq_one_letter_code
_entity_poly.pdbx_strand_id
1 'polypeptide(L)'
;QISVRATPYMTMDVRTLSVQATVQEINGVPPLNSASSNTNMIVNIMQYSLVQVEATEPFVQLMPKTDKIFEFKVFNLGNQFDFMKVGITDNYRKALEDAGFTVTLPAVKKGVENGPTPTNVEIKVRTPKNQGWTDAYHVLDFYAESEFACTTGGCITETQMITIYVRGVYLPGFEIIPALSMIALAAAVA
;
A
#
# COMPACT_ATOMS: atom_id res chain seq x y z
N GLN A 1 -28.32 31.74 9.33
CA GLN A 1 -27.70 30.42 9.44
C GLN A 1 -26.28 30.48 8.89
N ILE A 2 -25.28 30.01 9.66
CA ILE A 2 -23.88 29.95 9.24
C ILE A 2 -23.53 28.46 9.04
N SER A 3 -23.02 28.12 7.85
CA SER A 3 -22.55 26.77 7.55
C SER A 3 -21.03 26.76 7.51
N VAL A 4 -20.40 25.84 8.20
CA VAL A 4 -18.95 25.64 8.23
C VAL A 4 -18.65 24.30 7.61
N ARG A 5 -17.73 24.27 6.63
CA ARG A 5 -17.26 23.05 5.97
C ARG A 5 -15.73 22.95 6.09
N ALA A 6 -15.24 21.83 6.60
CA ALA A 6 -13.82 21.51 6.56
C ALA A 6 -13.39 21.21 5.11
N THR A 7 -12.21 21.69 4.73
CA THR A 7 -11.58 21.30 3.45
C THR A 7 -10.95 19.92 3.57
N PRO A 8 -10.86 19.13 2.48
CA PRO A 8 -10.07 17.90 2.46
C PRO A 8 -8.64 18.18 2.94
N TYR A 9 -8.05 17.24 3.69
CA TYR A 9 -6.69 17.32 4.24
C TYR A 9 -6.46 18.42 5.30
N MET A 10 -7.51 19.01 5.85
CA MET A 10 -7.36 19.92 6.99
C MET A 10 -6.81 19.14 8.19
N THR A 11 -5.66 19.56 8.71
CA THR A 11 -4.99 18.92 9.86
C THR A 11 -5.89 18.88 11.10
N MET A 12 -5.70 17.86 11.94
CA MET A 12 -6.35 17.79 13.24
C MET A 12 -6.02 19.05 14.05
N ASP A 13 -7.04 19.79 14.44
CA ASP A 13 -6.87 21.06 15.19
C ASP A 13 -8.16 21.47 15.88
N VAL A 14 -8.02 22.28 16.92
CA VAL A 14 -9.15 22.95 17.59
C VAL A 14 -9.17 24.41 17.16
N ARG A 15 -10.22 24.81 16.46
CA ARG A 15 -10.36 26.17 15.94
C ARG A 15 -11.53 26.90 16.58
N THR A 16 -11.35 28.18 16.86
CA THR A 16 -12.41 29.04 17.34
C THR A 16 -12.96 29.85 16.18
N LEU A 17 -14.26 29.70 15.92
CA LEU A 17 -15.01 30.54 15.01
C LEU A 17 -15.67 31.65 15.82
N SER A 18 -15.29 32.89 15.58
CA SER A 18 -15.94 34.07 16.18
C SER A 18 -16.95 34.62 15.21
N VAL A 19 -18.20 34.71 15.65
CA VAL A 19 -19.27 35.28 14.87
C VAL A 19 -19.67 36.59 15.53
N GLN A 20 -19.58 37.70 14.79
CA GLN A 20 -20.00 39.03 15.19
C GLN A 20 -21.25 39.43 14.43
N ALA A 21 -22.27 39.80 15.15
CA ALA A 21 -23.47 40.44 14.62
C ALA A 21 -23.48 41.92 15.01
N THR A 22 -23.63 42.77 14.01
CA THR A 22 -23.70 44.24 14.24
C THR A 22 -25.03 44.75 13.68
N VAL A 23 -25.70 45.57 14.43
CA VAL A 23 -26.94 46.23 13.99
C VAL A 23 -26.57 47.37 13.03
N GLN A 24 -26.98 47.26 11.77
CA GLN A 24 -26.72 48.28 10.78
C GLN A 24 -27.84 49.33 10.67
N GLU A 25 -29.08 48.88 10.85
CA GLU A 25 -30.26 49.78 10.75
C GLU A 25 -31.31 49.32 11.77
N ILE A 26 -32.01 50.31 12.30
CA ILE A 26 -33.20 50.12 13.12
C ILE A 26 -34.33 50.90 12.46
N ASN A 27 -35.38 50.22 11.95
CA ASN A 27 -36.49 50.81 11.21
C ASN A 27 -36.06 51.65 10.02
N GLY A 28 -35.02 51.24 9.30
CA GLY A 28 -34.52 51.93 8.12
C GLY A 28 -33.61 53.14 8.39
N VAL A 29 -33.20 53.31 9.65
CA VAL A 29 -32.28 54.42 10.04
C VAL A 29 -31.07 53.83 10.73
N PRO A 30 -29.84 54.29 10.36
CA PRO A 30 -28.61 53.88 11.04
C PRO A 30 -28.70 54.22 12.54
N PRO A 31 -28.34 53.32 13.47
CA PRO A 31 -28.37 53.56 14.90
C PRO A 31 -27.32 54.61 15.29
N LEU A 32 -27.64 55.49 16.21
CA LEU A 32 -26.71 56.47 16.78
C LEU A 32 -25.51 55.80 17.50
N ASN A 33 -25.72 54.61 18.05
CA ASN A 33 -24.68 53.72 18.59
C ASN A 33 -24.86 52.35 17.99
N SER A 34 -23.79 51.84 17.32
CA SER A 34 -23.81 50.49 16.78
C SER A 34 -23.72 49.45 17.91
N ALA A 35 -24.78 48.68 18.06
CA ALA A 35 -24.75 47.53 18.98
C ALA A 35 -24.17 46.32 18.25
N SER A 36 -23.16 45.67 18.84
CA SER A 36 -22.58 44.43 18.34
C SER A 36 -22.63 43.33 19.41
N SER A 37 -22.84 42.10 18.97
CA SER A 37 -22.77 40.93 19.85
C SER A 37 -21.83 39.91 19.21
N ASN A 38 -20.94 39.36 20.01
CA ASN A 38 -19.99 38.34 19.59
C ASN A 38 -20.32 37.02 20.26
N THR A 39 -20.23 35.94 19.49
CA THR A 39 -20.29 34.57 20.02
C THR A 39 -19.15 33.75 19.46
N ASN A 40 -18.54 32.93 20.30
CA ASN A 40 -17.47 32.05 19.92
C ASN A 40 -17.97 30.59 19.86
N MET A 41 -17.64 29.91 18.78
CA MET A 41 -17.91 28.50 18.60
C MET A 41 -16.59 27.74 18.45
N ILE A 42 -16.44 26.64 19.19
CA ILE A 42 -15.28 25.78 19.09
C ILE A 42 -15.58 24.71 18.03
N VAL A 43 -14.74 24.63 17.02
CA VAL A 43 -14.76 23.59 15.99
C VAL A 43 -13.57 22.67 16.21
N ASN A 44 -13.85 21.41 16.54
CA ASN A 44 -12.82 20.40 16.72
C ASN A 44 -12.75 19.52 15.46
N ILE A 45 -11.60 19.56 14.79
CA ILE A 45 -11.30 18.72 13.63
C ILE A 45 -10.60 17.47 14.14
N MET A 46 -11.29 16.34 14.10
CA MET A 46 -10.77 15.06 14.56
C MET A 46 -9.85 14.44 13.51
N GLN A 47 -8.90 13.60 13.96
CA GLN A 47 -8.09 12.79 13.08
C GLN A 47 -8.95 11.75 12.37
N TYR A 48 -8.67 11.52 11.09
CA TYR A 48 -9.17 10.38 10.33
C TYR A 48 -8.03 9.75 9.53
N SER A 49 -8.17 8.47 9.25
CA SER A 49 -7.20 7.70 8.45
C SER A 49 -7.78 7.35 7.10
N LEU A 50 -6.94 7.41 6.08
CA LEU A 50 -7.22 6.89 4.75
C LEU A 50 -5.89 6.42 4.16
N VAL A 51 -5.81 5.14 3.85
CA VAL A 51 -4.59 4.48 3.35
C VAL A 51 -4.78 4.16 1.88
N GLN A 52 -3.74 4.36 1.08
CA GLN A 52 -3.68 3.88 -0.30
C GLN A 52 -2.32 3.22 -0.54
N VAL A 53 -2.33 2.11 -1.29
CA VAL A 53 -1.12 1.38 -1.65
C VAL A 53 -1.04 1.23 -3.15
N GLU A 54 0.17 1.43 -3.69
CA GLU A 54 0.46 1.23 -5.11
C GLU A 54 1.73 0.40 -5.27
N ALA A 55 1.71 -0.57 -6.18
CA ALA A 55 2.90 -1.30 -6.59
C ALA A 55 3.57 -0.60 -7.77
N THR A 56 4.89 -0.42 -7.72
CA THR A 56 5.65 0.15 -8.85
C THR A 56 5.60 -0.78 -10.07
N GLU A 57 5.65 -2.10 -9.83
CA GLU A 57 5.62 -3.12 -10.87
C GLU A 57 4.57 -4.19 -10.51
N PRO A 58 3.33 -4.11 -11.04
CA PRO A 58 2.25 -5.05 -10.68
C PRO A 58 2.42 -6.44 -11.30
N PHE A 59 3.26 -6.57 -12.31
CA PHE A 59 3.60 -7.85 -12.96
C PHE A 59 5.10 -7.91 -13.23
N VAL A 60 5.74 -9.01 -12.81
CA VAL A 60 7.17 -9.21 -13.00
C VAL A 60 7.46 -10.64 -13.46
N GLN A 61 8.31 -10.77 -14.50
CA GLN A 61 8.83 -12.05 -14.95
C GLN A 61 10.22 -12.28 -14.37
N LEU A 62 10.41 -13.40 -13.68
CA LEU A 62 11.68 -13.77 -13.05
C LEU A 62 12.16 -15.15 -13.49
N MET A 63 13.47 -15.32 -13.41
CA MET A 63 14.12 -16.62 -13.54
C MET A 63 14.23 -17.31 -12.18
N PRO A 64 14.39 -18.63 -12.10
CA PRO A 64 14.76 -19.32 -10.86
C PRO A 64 16.07 -18.75 -10.27
N LYS A 65 16.22 -18.82 -8.95
CA LYS A 65 17.39 -18.33 -8.17
C LYS A 65 17.65 -16.82 -8.31
N THR A 66 16.66 -16.04 -8.64
CA THR A 66 16.78 -14.58 -8.79
C THR A 66 16.29 -13.85 -7.55
N ASP A 67 17.08 -12.86 -7.11
CA ASP A 67 16.67 -11.91 -6.09
C ASP A 67 16.01 -10.70 -6.77
N LYS A 68 14.84 -10.30 -6.31
CA LYS A 68 14.12 -9.09 -6.76
C LYS A 68 13.67 -8.30 -5.56
N ILE A 69 13.80 -6.98 -5.62
CA ILE A 69 13.22 -6.04 -4.68
C ILE A 69 11.94 -5.49 -5.33
N PHE A 70 10.83 -5.65 -4.64
CA PHE A 70 9.55 -5.05 -4.98
C PHE A 70 9.36 -3.79 -4.15
N GLU A 71 9.02 -2.69 -4.81
CA GLU A 71 8.77 -1.40 -4.18
C GLU A 71 7.28 -1.10 -4.19
N PHE A 72 6.76 -0.81 -3.00
CA PHE A 72 5.39 -0.37 -2.77
C PHE A 72 5.38 1.06 -2.26
N LYS A 73 4.49 1.87 -2.81
CA LYS A 73 4.23 3.23 -2.39
C LYS A 73 3.03 3.24 -1.46
N VAL A 74 3.25 3.63 -0.21
CA VAL A 74 2.21 3.76 0.80
C VAL A 74 1.89 5.22 1.00
N PHE A 75 0.64 5.62 0.78
CA PHE A 75 0.14 6.97 0.96
C PHE A 75 -0.74 7.05 2.20
N ASN A 76 -0.55 8.09 2.96
CA ASN A 76 -1.46 8.49 4.02
C ASN A 76 -2.30 9.68 3.54
N LEU A 77 -3.50 9.39 3.07
CA LEU A 77 -4.46 10.38 2.61
C LEU A 77 -5.38 10.88 3.74
N GLY A 78 -5.08 10.49 4.97
CA GLY A 78 -5.69 11.05 6.18
C GLY A 78 -5.25 12.50 6.44
N ASN A 79 -5.63 13.05 7.59
CA ASN A 79 -5.34 14.44 7.93
C ASN A 79 -4.23 14.64 8.98
N GLN A 80 -3.53 13.55 9.35
CA GLN A 80 -2.46 13.59 10.34
C GLN A 80 -1.45 12.48 10.04
N PHE A 81 -0.19 12.67 10.49
CA PHE A 81 0.83 11.62 10.49
C PHE A 81 0.28 10.34 11.15
N ASP A 82 0.60 9.18 10.56
CA ASP A 82 0.22 7.88 11.09
C ASP A 82 1.34 6.86 10.92
N PHE A 83 1.34 5.85 11.77
CA PHE A 83 2.15 4.68 11.58
C PHE A 83 1.36 3.61 10.83
N MET A 84 1.95 3.11 9.74
CA MET A 84 1.38 2.01 8.96
C MET A 84 2.09 0.71 9.31
N LYS A 85 1.33 -0.29 9.73
CA LYS A 85 1.80 -1.67 9.80
C LYS A 85 1.78 -2.22 8.40
N VAL A 86 2.91 -2.76 7.93
CA VAL A 86 3.07 -3.25 6.56
C VAL A 86 3.51 -4.70 6.56
N GLY A 87 3.05 -5.43 5.55
CA GLY A 87 3.37 -6.84 5.47
C GLY A 87 2.85 -7.51 4.21
N ILE A 88 2.96 -8.83 4.20
CA ILE A 88 2.33 -9.69 3.20
C ILE A 88 1.24 -10.48 3.91
N THR A 89 0.08 -10.57 3.30
CA THR A 89 -1.05 -11.34 3.81
C THR A 89 -0.62 -12.80 4.06
N ASP A 90 -0.90 -13.34 5.23
CA ASP A 90 -0.35 -14.63 5.71
C ASP A 90 -0.59 -15.79 4.74
N ASN A 91 -1.78 -15.86 4.12
CA ASN A 91 -2.10 -16.91 3.16
C ASN A 91 -1.19 -16.87 1.92
N TYR A 92 -0.94 -15.67 1.39
CA TYR A 92 -0.08 -15.48 0.21
C TYR A 92 1.39 -15.65 0.58
N ARG A 93 1.80 -15.21 1.74
CA ARG A 93 3.15 -15.43 2.25
C ARG A 93 3.43 -16.93 2.37
N LYS A 94 2.53 -17.69 3.00
CA LYS A 94 2.66 -19.13 3.13
C LYS A 94 2.70 -19.82 1.76
N ALA A 95 1.81 -19.43 0.84
CA ALA A 95 1.79 -19.99 -0.51
C ALA A 95 3.12 -19.76 -1.26
N LEU A 96 3.74 -18.59 -1.10
CA LEU A 96 5.07 -18.30 -1.66
C LEU A 96 6.15 -19.14 -1.00
N GLU A 97 6.16 -19.25 0.34
CA GLU A 97 7.14 -20.05 1.08
C GLU A 97 7.01 -21.55 0.75
N ASP A 98 5.79 -22.08 0.64
CA ASP A 98 5.50 -23.47 0.23
C ASP A 98 5.96 -23.74 -1.22
N ALA A 99 5.90 -22.73 -2.10
CA ALA A 99 6.45 -22.78 -3.45
C ALA A 99 7.98 -22.62 -3.51
N GLY A 100 8.65 -22.46 -2.36
CA GLY A 100 10.11 -22.37 -2.26
C GLY A 100 10.68 -20.97 -2.43
N PHE A 101 9.85 -19.92 -2.37
CA PHE A 101 10.33 -18.54 -2.31
C PHE A 101 10.89 -18.22 -0.93
N THR A 102 11.82 -17.29 -0.88
CA THR A 102 12.24 -16.65 0.36
C THR A 102 11.79 -15.20 0.32
N VAL A 103 10.99 -14.79 1.30
CA VAL A 103 10.46 -13.44 1.40
C VAL A 103 11.03 -12.75 2.63
N THR A 104 11.58 -11.55 2.43
CA THR A 104 12.16 -10.75 3.52
C THR A 104 11.53 -9.37 3.54
N LEU A 105 10.95 -9.02 4.69
CA LEU A 105 10.40 -7.71 4.99
C LEU A 105 11.41 -6.93 5.85
N PRO A 106 11.92 -5.78 5.39
CA PRO A 106 12.91 -5.01 6.16
C PRO A 106 12.30 -4.28 7.35
N ALA A 107 11.00 -3.97 7.30
CA ALA A 107 10.29 -3.27 8.37
C ALA A 107 8.83 -3.72 8.45
N VAL A 108 8.31 -3.86 9.67
CA VAL A 108 6.91 -4.25 9.94
C VAL A 108 6.04 -3.01 10.14
N LYS A 109 6.66 -1.85 10.43
CA LYS A 109 5.99 -0.60 10.74
C LYS A 109 6.75 0.57 10.12
N LYS A 110 6.01 1.46 9.47
CA LYS A 110 6.54 2.68 8.83
C LYS A 110 5.73 3.89 9.24
N GLY A 111 6.41 5.00 9.57
CA GLY A 111 5.79 6.31 9.70
C GLY A 111 5.51 6.89 8.33
N VAL A 112 4.29 7.36 8.10
CA VAL A 112 3.86 7.94 6.83
C VAL A 112 3.23 9.30 7.08
N GLU A 113 3.86 10.34 6.52
CA GLU A 113 3.32 11.70 6.56
C GLU A 113 2.01 11.80 5.80
N ASN A 114 1.11 12.64 6.26
CA ASN A 114 -0.13 12.91 5.54
C ASN A 114 0.13 13.73 4.27
N GLY A 115 -0.56 13.38 3.20
CA GLY A 115 -0.50 14.11 1.94
C GLY A 115 -0.19 13.25 0.72
N PRO A 116 0.16 13.88 -0.41
CA PRO A 116 0.35 13.20 -1.69
C PRO A 116 1.70 12.50 -1.84
N THR A 117 2.64 12.70 -0.91
CA THR A 117 3.98 12.11 -0.99
C THR A 117 3.98 10.72 -0.37
N PRO A 118 4.28 9.64 -1.13
CA PRO A 118 4.30 8.30 -0.59
C PRO A 118 5.56 8.01 0.24
N THR A 119 5.42 7.06 1.14
CA THR A 119 6.57 6.40 1.78
C THR A 119 6.82 5.06 1.08
N ASN A 120 8.06 4.83 0.65
CA ASN A 120 8.43 3.61 -0.04
C ASN A 120 8.69 2.47 0.96
N VAL A 121 8.13 1.31 0.64
CA VAL A 121 8.35 0.05 1.36
C VAL A 121 8.89 -0.98 0.39
N GLU A 122 10.03 -1.54 0.72
CA GLU A 122 10.70 -2.54 -0.10
C GLU A 122 10.49 -3.95 0.48
N ILE A 123 10.21 -4.92 -0.40
CA ILE A 123 10.14 -6.32 -0.06
C ILE A 123 11.13 -7.06 -0.94
N LYS A 124 12.07 -7.76 -0.32
CA LYS A 124 13.00 -8.62 -1.03
C LYS A 124 12.43 -10.03 -1.16
N VAL A 125 12.33 -10.48 -2.40
CA VAL A 125 11.85 -11.82 -2.73
C VAL A 125 12.93 -12.55 -3.53
N ARG A 126 13.22 -13.79 -3.14
CA ARG A 126 14.07 -14.72 -3.89
C ARG A 126 13.22 -15.83 -4.45
N THR A 127 13.33 -16.06 -5.76
CA THR A 127 12.62 -17.14 -6.44
C THR A 127 13.17 -18.52 -6.08
N PRO A 128 12.38 -19.60 -6.23
CA PRO A 128 12.79 -20.96 -5.95
C PRO A 128 14.06 -21.37 -6.71
N LYS A 129 14.85 -22.26 -6.13
CA LYS A 129 16.03 -22.81 -6.81
C LYS A 129 15.65 -23.72 -7.96
N ASN A 130 14.57 -24.47 -7.80
CA ASN A 130 14.09 -25.47 -8.76
C ASN A 130 12.63 -25.17 -9.09
N GLN A 131 12.40 -24.51 -10.21
CA GLN A 131 11.03 -24.28 -10.73
C GLN A 131 10.51 -25.48 -11.53
N GLY A 132 11.40 -26.40 -11.94
CA GLY A 132 11.04 -27.48 -12.86
C GLY A 132 10.95 -26.99 -14.31
N TRP A 133 10.15 -27.72 -15.11
CA TRP A 133 10.04 -27.51 -16.56
C TRP A 133 8.88 -26.60 -16.96
N THR A 134 7.96 -26.37 -16.02
CA THR A 134 6.72 -25.59 -16.26
C THR A 134 6.85 -24.20 -15.69
N ASP A 135 6.28 -23.25 -16.42
CA ASP A 135 6.10 -21.88 -15.95
C ASP A 135 5.07 -21.86 -14.82
N ALA A 136 5.26 -20.97 -13.84
CA ALA A 136 4.32 -20.81 -12.73
C ALA A 136 4.04 -19.35 -12.43
N TYR A 137 2.80 -19.10 -12.02
CA TYR A 137 2.33 -17.79 -11.57
C TYR A 137 2.14 -17.82 -10.05
N HIS A 138 2.69 -16.84 -9.39
CA HIS A 138 2.57 -16.65 -7.95
C HIS A 138 2.06 -15.24 -7.67
N VAL A 139 1.34 -15.08 -6.57
CA VAL A 139 0.82 -13.78 -6.15
C VAL A 139 1.47 -13.38 -4.83
N LEU A 140 1.93 -12.14 -4.76
CA LEU A 140 2.35 -11.47 -3.56
C LEU A 140 1.30 -10.42 -3.24
N ASP A 141 0.63 -10.53 -2.10
CA ASP A 141 -0.39 -9.60 -1.64
C ASP A 141 0.18 -8.78 -0.47
N PHE A 142 0.57 -7.54 -0.78
CA PHE A 142 1.08 -6.58 0.18
C PHE A 142 -0.07 -5.83 0.84
N TYR A 143 0.02 -5.59 2.14
CA TYR A 143 -0.94 -4.77 2.87
C TYR A 143 -0.26 -3.64 3.64
N ALA A 144 -1.00 -2.55 3.80
CA ALA A 144 -0.70 -1.49 4.76
C ALA A 144 -1.95 -1.21 5.61
N GLU A 145 -1.76 -1.15 6.93
CA GLU A 145 -2.81 -1.01 7.92
C GLU A 145 -2.52 0.19 8.82
N SER A 146 -3.48 1.09 8.99
CA SER A 146 -3.38 2.27 9.85
C SER A 146 -3.41 1.88 11.33
N GLU A 147 -2.38 2.26 12.08
CA GLU A 147 -2.33 2.02 13.53
C GLU A 147 -3.34 2.89 14.27
N PHE A 148 -3.49 4.16 13.86
CA PHE A 148 -4.48 5.05 14.46
C PHE A 148 -5.90 4.50 14.29
N ALA A 149 -6.28 4.08 13.10
CA ALA A 149 -7.60 3.51 12.85
C ALA A 149 -7.85 2.26 13.71
N CYS A 150 -6.86 1.35 13.79
CA CYS A 150 -6.98 0.14 14.60
C CYS A 150 -7.12 0.43 16.11
N THR A 151 -6.49 1.49 16.60
CA THR A 151 -6.60 1.85 18.03
C THR A 151 -7.89 2.58 18.37
N THR A 152 -8.55 3.23 17.40
CA THR A 152 -9.73 4.06 17.61
C THR A 152 -11.05 3.37 17.30
N GLY A 153 -11.05 2.14 16.81
CA GLY A 153 -12.27 1.31 16.72
C GLY A 153 -12.59 0.69 15.36
N GLY A 154 -11.73 0.81 14.36
CA GLY A 154 -11.94 0.14 13.07
C GLY A 154 -10.68 0.17 12.23
N CYS A 155 -9.98 -0.98 12.10
CA CYS A 155 -8.80 -1.06 11.26
C CYS A 155 -9.12 -0.67 9.81
N ILE A 156 -8.30 0.21 9.25
CA ILE A 156 -8.30 0.55 7.82
C ILE A 156 -7.06 -0.11 7.22
N THR A 157 -7.30 -1.08 6.36
CA THR A 157 -6.27 -1.86 5.68
C THR A 157 -6.49 -1.76 4.18
N GLU A 158 -5.43 -1.46 3.45
CA GLU A 158 -5.42 -1.48 1.99
C GLU A 158 -4.42 -2.51 1.50
N THR A 159 -4.76 -3.22 0.42
CA THR A 159 -3.92 -4.27 -0.14
C THR A 159 -3.61 -4.02 -1.61
N GLN A 160 -2.43 -4.49 -2.05
CA GLN A 160 -2.01 -4.42 -3.44
C GLN A 160 -1.34 -5.73 -3.85
N MET A 161 -1.90 -6.37 -4.87
CA MET A 161 -1.39 -7.62 -5.41
C MET A 161 -0.36 -7.38 -6.51
N ILE A 162 0.70 -8.20 -6.50
CA ILE A 162 1.68 -8.31 -7.57
C ILE A 162 1.67 -9.75 -8.07
N THR A 163 1.70 -9.93 -9.39
CA THR A 163 1.85 -11.23 -10.02
C THR A 163 3.30 -11.47 -10.38
N ILE A 164 3.88 -12.56 -9.86
CA ILE A 164 5.24 -13.02 -10.15
C ILE A 164 5.14 -14.22 -11.07
N TYR A 165 5.61 -14.05 -12.31
CA TYR A 165 5.74 -15.14 -13.28
C TYR A 165 7.15 -15.70 -13.22
N VAL A 166 7.28 -16.96 -12.81
CA VAL A 166 8.58 -17.65 -12.80
C VAL A 166 8.65 -18.60 -13.98
N ARG A 167 9.62 -18.35 -14.85
CA ARG A 167 9.83 -19.14 -16.05
C ARG A 167 10.45 -20.48 -15.71
N GLY A 168 9.88 -21.57 -16.23
CA GLY A 168 10.47 -22.90 -16.16
C GLY A 168 11.78 -22.98 -16.96
N VAL A 169 12.68 -23.82 -16.50
CA VAL A 169 13.95 -24.05 -17.19
C VAL A 169 13.81 -25.28 -18.09
N TYR A 170 13.60 -25.03 -19.38
CA TYR A 170 13.64 -26.09 -20.39
C TYR A 170 15.07 -26.25 -20.85
N LEU A 171 15.67 -27.44 -20.66
CA LEU A 171 16.95 -27.83 -21.24
C LEU A 171 16.66 -28.59 -22.53
N PRO A 172 16.74 -27.96 -23.71
CA PRO A 172 16.57 -28.67 -24.95
C PRO A 172 17.78 -29.62 -25.15
N GLY A 173 17.50 -30.88 -25.36
CA GLY A 173 18.55 -31.83 -25.76
C GLY A 173 18.76 -33.04 -24.86
N PHE A 174 18.09 -33.15 -23.71
CA PHE A 174 18.07 -34.38 -22.92
C PHE A 174 16.78 -35.19 -23.13
N GLU A 175 16.29 -35.25 -24.35
CA GLU A 175 15.29 -36.25 -24.67
C GLU A 175 15.95 -37.61 -24.62
N ILE A 176 15.44 -38.52 -23.79
CA ILE A 176 15.96 -39.87 -23.61
C ILE A 176 16.07 -40.60 -24.95
N ILE A 177 15.15 -40.30 -25.89
CA ILE A 177 15.11 -40.91 -27.23
C ILE A 177 16.33 -40.58 -28.08
N PRO A 178 16.77 -39.31 -28.27
CA PRO A 178 18.02 -39.02 -28.99
C PRO A 178 19.26 -39.57 -28.30
N ALA A 179 19.30 -39.54 -26.95
CA ALA A 179 20.45 -40.08 -26.22
C ALA A 179 20.57 -41.61 -26.39
N LEU A 180 19.46 -42.32 -26.29
CA LEU A 180 19.43 -43.79 -26.53
C LEU A 180 19.72 -44.15 -27.98
N SER A 181 19.26 -43.36 -28.94
CA SER A 181 19.54 -43.59 -30.35
C SER A 181 21.03 -43.38 -30.70
N MET A 182 21.69 -42.39 -30.09
CA MET A 182 23.13 -42.18 -30.24
C MET A 182 23.97 -43.30 -29.61
N ILE A 183 23.55 -43.79 -28.43
CA ILE A 183 24.21 -44.92 -27.78
C ILE A 183 24.05 -46.21 -28.62
N ALA A 184 22.84 -46.46 -29.13
CA ALA A 184 22.57 -47.60 -29.98
C ALA A 184 23.38 -47.58 -31.31
N LEU A 185 23.50 -46.39 -31.92
CA LEU A 185 24.35 -46.19 -33.12
C LEU A 185 25.83 -46.40 -32.81
N ALA A 186 26.32 -45.91 -31.69
CA ALA A 186 27.73 -46.10 -31.30
C ALA A 186 28.02 -47.59 -31.02
N ALA A 187 27.09 -48.31 -30.41
CA ALA A 187 27.22 -49.77 -30.17
C ALA A 187 27.14 -50.63 -31.44
N ALA A 188 26.49 -50.14 -32.51
CA ALA A 188 26.38 -50.83 -33.78
C ALA A 188 27.61 -50.67 -34.70
N VAL A 189 28.49 -49.69 -34.41
CA VAL A 189 29.70 -49.37 -35.20
C VAL A 189 31.00 -49.94 -34.53
N ALA A 190 30.89 -50.33 -33.25
CA ALA A 190 31.98 -50.98 -32.51
C ALA A 190 31.98 -52.49 -32.68
#